data_09785233b5a36ab7f279cd0415c515d9
#
_entry.id   09785233b5a36ab7f279cd0415c515d9
#
_cell.length_a   1.000
_cell.length_b   1.000
_cell.length_c   1.000
_cell.angle_alpha   90.00
_cell.angle_beta   90.00
_cell.angle_gamma   90.00
#
_symmetry.space_group_name_H-M   'P 1'
#
loop_
_entity.id
_entity.type
_entity.pdbx_description
1 polymer ?
#
loop_
_entity_poly.entity_id
_entity_poly.type
_entity_poly.pdbx_seq_one_letter_code
_entity_poly.pdbx_strand_id
1 'polypeptide(L)'
;KPRMIEEKMLILLRQGKISKWFSGIGQEAISVGVTSAMEQEEYILPMHRNLGVFTTKGIPLSRLFAQFQGKMSGFTKGRDRSFHFGTQDYKIVGMISHLGPQLGVADGIALANKLQENGQITAVFTGEGGTSEGDFHEALNVAAVWDLPVIFIVENNGYGLSTPTSEQFRCEQIAHRGKGYGMEAYTIDGNNVLEVYNTIASLREDLKKNPRPILLECMTFRMRGHEEASGTKYVPQELMDEWAKKDPLENFEQY
;
A
#
# COMPACT_ATOMS: atom_id res chain seq x y z
N LYS A 1 10.75 -8.28 9.20
CA LYS A 1 9.78 -8.10 10.33
C LYS A 1 8.33 -8.38 9.90
N PRO A 2 7.76 -7.81 8.83
CA PRO A 2 6.35 -8.02 8.47
C PRO A 2 5.97 -9.51 8.39
N ARG A 3 6.69 -10.34 7.64
CA ARG A 3 6.40 -11.77 7.47
C ARG A 3 6.25 -12.51 8.81
N MET A 4 7.17 -12.32 9.73
CA MET A 4 7.12 -12.97 11.07
C MET A 4 5.90 -12.53 11.89
N ILE A 5 5.47 -11.25 11.75
CA ILE A 5 4.27 -10.75 12.42
C ILE A 5 3.03 -11.35 11.75
N GLU A 6 2.99 -11.38 10.43
CA GLU A 6 1.92 -12.01 9.65
C GLU A 6 1.68 -13.45 10.09
N GLU A 7 2.72 -14.26 10.12
CA GLU A 7 2.66 -15.65 10.57
C GLU A 7 2.12 -15.77 11.99
N LYS A 8 2.57 -14.88 12.89
CA LYS A 8 2.05 -14.85 14.26
C LYS A 8 0.57 -14.48 14.31
N MET A 9 0.14 -13.52 13.48
CA MET A 9 -1.26 -13.12 13.41
C MET A 9 -2.16 -14.25 12.89
N LEU A 10 -1.70 -15.06 11.94
CA LEU A 10 -2.41 -16.25 11.49
C LEU A 10 -2.64 -17.28 12.61
N ILE A 11 -1.64 -17.47 13.47
CA ILE A 11 -1.78 -18.33 14.65
C ILE A 11 -2.83 -17.75 15.62
N LEU A 12 -2.79 -16.46 15.88
CA LEU A 12 -3.74 -15.79 16.78
C LEU A 12 -5.17 -15.79 16.21
N LEU A 13 -5.32 -15.69 14.90
CA LEU A 13 -6.60 -15.81 14.22
C LEU A 13 -7.20 -17.20 14.42
N ARG A 14 -6.41 -18.27 14.18
CA ARG A 14 -6.83 -19.67 14.39
C ARG A 14 -7.18 -19.97 15.85
N GLN A 15 -6.57 -19.26 16.80
CA GLN A 15 -6.88 -19.35 18.23
C GLN A 15 -8.09 -18.49 18.66
N GLY A 16 -8.73 -17.78 17.72
CA GLY A 16 -9.85 -16.87 18.01
C GLY A 16 -9.47 -15.61 18.81
N LYS A 17 -8.17 -15.31 18.94
CA LYS A 17 -7.69 -14.13 19.67
C LYS A 17 -7.79 -12.83 18.87
N ILE A 18 -7.93 -12.93 17.55
CA ILE A 18 -8.28 -11.86 16.63
C ILE A 18 -9.38 -12.35 15.70
N SER A 19 -10.22 -11.44 15.19
CA SER A 19 -11.41 -11.81 14.40
C SER A 19 -11.18 -11.80 12.89
N LYS A 20 -10.28 -10.94 12.42
CA LYS A 20 -10.00 -10.74 10.99
C LYS A 20 -8.52 -10.43 10.77
N TRP A 21 -7.99 -10.92 9.66
CA TRP A 21 -6.67 -10.54 9.20
C TRP A 21 -6.60 -10.54 7.68
N PHE A 22 -6.06 -9.47 7.13
CA PHE A 22 -5.79 -9.29 5.71
C PHE A 22 -4.29 -9.37 5.50
N SER A 23 -3.81 -10.54 5.13
CA SER A 23 -2.38 -10.77 5.00
C SER A 23 -1.75 -10.03 3.82
N GLY A 24 -0.57 -9.47 4.05
CA GLY A 24 0.29 -8.88 3.03
C GLY A 24 1.39 -9.83 2.56
N ILE A 25 1.32 -11.13 2.90
CA ILE A 25 2.33 -12.12 2.47
C ILE A 25 2.38 -12.19 0.95
N GLY A 26 3.57 -12.00 0.40
CA GLY A 26 3.86 -11.92 -1.03
C GLY A 26 3.99 -10.50 -1.57
N GLN A 27 3.55 -9.47 -0.81
CA GLN A 27 3.55 -8.05 -1.22
C GLN A 27 4.43 -7.17 -0.31
N GLU A 28 5.22 -7.76 0.59
CA GLU A 28 5.95 -7.02 1.63
C GLU A 28 6.97 -6.03 1.05
N ALA A 29 7.55 -6.34 -0.10
CA ALA A 29 8.58 -5.51 -0.72
C ALA A 29 8.07 -4.11 -1.04
N ILE A 30 6.82 -3.96 -1.49
CA ILE A 30 6.25 -2.66 -1.84
C ILE A 30 6.17 -1.77 -0.59
N SER A 31 5.48 -2.23 0.44
CA SER A 31 5.28 -1.42 1.66
C SER A 31 6.58 -1.10 2.39
N VAL A 32 7.55 -2.02 2.40
CA VAL A 32 8.88 -1.80 3.00
C VAL A 32 9.73 -0.87 2.13
N GLY A 33 9.83 -1.14 0.82
CA GLY A 33 10.64 -0.35 -0.11
C GLY A 33 10.19 1.11 -0.18
N VAL A 34 8.88 1.34 -0.36
CA VAL A 34 8.30 2.68 -0.36
C VAL A 34 8.61 3.42 0.94
N THR A 35 8.29 2.81 2.08
CA THR A 35 8.46 3.49 3.37
C THR A 35 9.92 3.74 3.71
N SER A 36 10.83 2.86 3.29
CA SER A 36 12.28 3.04 3.50
C SER A 36 12.85 4.20 2.67
N ALA A 37 12.24 4.52 1.54
CA ALA A 37 12.65 5.63 0.67
C ALA A 37 12.03 6.98 1.06
N MET A 38 10.96 6.97 1.88
CA MET A 38 10.30 8.17 2.38
C MET A 38 10.99 8.72 3.64
N GLU A 39 10.94 10.04 3.82
CA GLU A 39 11.40 10.68 5.07
C GLU A 39 10.43 10.45 6.22
N GLN A 40 10.92 10.62 7.45
CA GLN A 40 10.09 10.44 8.65
C GLN A 40 8.93 11.42 8.72
N GLU A 41 9.13 12.66 8.23
CA GLU A 41 8.12 13.73 8.26
C GLU A 41 7.11 13.67 7.10
N GLU A 42 7.34 12.82 6.10
CA GLU A 42 6.45 12.66 4.97
C GLU A 42 5.29 11.72 5.29
N TYR A 43 4.08 12.10 4.88
CA TYR A 43 2.88 11.33 5.15
C TYR A 43 2.74 10.12 4.22
N ILE A 44 2.35 9.00 4.81
CA ILE A 44 2.00 7.77 4.09
C ILE A 44 0.58 7.36 4.46
N LEU A 45 -0.22 7.04 3.44
CA LEU A 45 -1.58 6.55 3.57
C LEU A 45 -1.64 5.07 3.15
N PRO A 46 -1.49 4.13 4.09
CA PRO A 46 -1.45 2.71 3.79
C PRO A 46 -2.83 2.11 3.58
N MET A 47 -2.86 0.91 3.00
CA MET A 47 -4.01 0.00 3.00
C MET A 47 -3.92 -1.03 4.13
N HIS A 48 -4.92 -1.92 4.18
CA HIS A 48 -5.08 -2.98 5.17
C HIS A 48 -4.02 -4.11 5.09
N ARG A 49 -3.16 -4.14 4.06
CA ARG A 49 -2.07 -5.13 3.89
C ARG A 49 -0.68 -4.56 4.12
N ASN A 50 -0.57 -3.26 4.31
CA ASN A 50 0.71 -2.57 4.36
C ASN A 50 1.34 -2.58 5.76
N LEU A 51 1.42 -3.75 6.40
CA LEU A 51 2.11 -3.90 7.69
C LEU A 51 3.56 -3.37 7.63
N GLY A 52 4.21 -3.46 6.47
CA GLY A 52 5.54 -2.91 6.22
C GLY A 52 5.65 -1.42 6.53
N VAL A 53 4.63 -0.61 6.22
CA VAL A 53 4.61 0.82 6.52
C VAL A 53 4.78 1.05 8.03
N PHE A 54 3.98 0.38 8.84
CA PHE A 54 3.98 0.56 10.30
C PHE A 54 5.29 0.11 10.95
N THR A 55 5.85 -1.01 10.48
CA THR A 55 7.10 -1.57 11.02
C THR A 55 8.33 -0.80 10.58
N THR A 56 8.32 -0.23 9.37
CA THR A 56 9.43 0.55 8.81
C THR A 56 9.45 1.97 9.39
N LYS A 57 8.28 2.59 9.63
CA LYS A 57 8.18 3.85 10.39
C LYS A 57 8.55 3.69 11.88
N GLY A 58 8.86 2.47 12.33
CA GLY A 58 9.42 2.22 13.67
C GLY A 58 8.37 2.19 14.79
N ILE A 59 7.10 1.94 14.50
CA ILE A 59 6.09 1.81 15.55
C ILE A 59 6.45 0.64 16.49
N PRO A 60 6.41 0.82 17.82
CA PRO A 60 6.71 -0.24 18.79
C PRO A 60 5.78 -1.44 18.61
N LEU A 61 6.36 -2.64 18.48
CA LEU A 61 5.60 -3.88 18.25
C LEU A 61 4.57 -4.14 19.36
N SER A 62 4.91 -3.82 20.61
CA SER A 62 3.97 -3.96 21.73
C SER A 62 2.68 -3.17 21.50
N ARG A 63 2.79 -1.96 20.95
CA ARG A 63 1.64 -1.10 20.66
C ARG A 63 0.84 -1.57 19.44
N LEU A 64 1.55 -2.07 18.40
CA LEU A 64 0.91 -2.71 17.24
C LEU A 64 0.12 -3.96 17.66
N PHE A 65 0.73 -4.87 18.42
CA PHE A 65 0.04 -6.06 18.91
C PHE A 65 -1.15 -5.72 19.83
N ALA A 66 -1.03 -4.68 20.64
CA ALA A 66 -2.15 -4.19 21.46
C ALA A 66 -3.31 -3.68 20.57
N GLN A 67 -2.99 -2.97 19.47
CA GLN A 67 -3.98 -2.51 18.50
C GLN A 67 -4.67 -3.70 17.82
N PHE A 68 -3.90 -4.66 17.29
CA PHE A 68 -4.44 -5.82 16.57
C PHE A 68 -5.35 -6.69 17.43
N GLN A 69 -5.10 -6.74 18.73
CA GLN A 69 -5.92 -7.48 19.70
C GLN A 69 -7.05 -6.64 20.31
N GLY A 70 -7.24 -5.39 19.89
CA GLY A 70 -8.29 -4.51 20.43
C GLY A 70 -8.11 -4.15 21.90
N LYS A 71 -6.86 -4.00 22.37
CA LYS A 71 -6.56 -3.65 23.76
C LYS A 71 -6.59 -2.15 23.99
N MET A 72 -6.82 -1.75 25.24
CA MET A 72 -6.86 -0.35 25.68
C MET A 72 -5.53 0.39 25.41
N SER A 73 -4.38 -0.30 25.45
CA SER A 73 -3.06 0.25 25.15
C SER A 73 -2.76 0.40 23.66
N GLY A 74 -3.67 -0.03 22.77
CA GLY A 74 -3.58 0.23 21.33
C GLY A 74 -3.92 1.68 20.97
N PHE A 75 -3.75 2.03 19.71
CA PHE A 75 -3.98 3.39 19.19
C PHE A 75 -5.43 3.84 19.32
N THR A 76 -6.38 2.94 19.09
CA THR A 76 -7.82 3.23 19.12
C THR A 76 -8.49 2.83 20.45
N LYS A 77 -7.69 2.41 21.44
CA LYS A 77 -8.18 1.99 22.76
C LYS A 77 -9.24 0.87 22.67
N GLY A 78 -9.05 -0.04 21.70
CA GLY A 78 -9.95 -1.17 21.46
C GLY A 78 -11.21 -0.87 20.65
N ARG A 79 -11.39 0.37 20.14
CA ARG A 79 -12.55 0.74 19.31
C ARG A 79 -12.46 0.17 17.90
N ASP A 80 -11.25 0.12 17.34
CA ASP A 80 -10.96 -0.49 16.05
C ASP A 80 -9.82 -1.50 16.17
N ARG A 81 -9.69 -2.36 15.16
CA ARG A 81 -8.67 -3.40 15.08
C ARG A 81 -7.87 -3.28 13.80
N SER A 82 -6.86 -4.16 13.66
CA SER A 82 -5.97 -4.19 12.50
C SER A 82 -5.43 -2.79 12.17
N PHE A 83 -5.53 -2.35 10.94
CA PHE A 83 -4.89 -1.13 10.44
C PHE A 83 -5.81 0.09 10.38
N HIS A 84 -7.01 0.03 10.98
CA HIS A 84 -7.95 1.16 11.04
C HIS A 84 -7.52 2.18 12.10
N PHE A 85 -6.31 2.69 11.99
CA PHE A 85 -5.79 3.74 12.83
C PHE A 85 -4.72 4.56 12.09
N GLY A 86 -4.64 5.82 12.45
CA GLY A 86 -3.56 6.73 12.07
C GLY A 86 -2.74 7.15 13.27
N THR A 87 -1.59 7.74 13.02
CA THR A 87 -0.75 8.30 14.06
C THR A 87 0.11 9.44 13.51
N GLN A 88 -0.09 10.63 14.05
CA GLN A 88 0.66 11.83 13.66
C GLN A 88 2.14 11.71 13.99
N ASP A 89 2.48 11.04 15.11
CA ASP A 89 3.87 10.85 15.55
C ASP A 89 4.72 10.13 14.51
N TYR A 90 4.09 9.30 13.67
CA TYR A 90 4.74 8.52 12.63
C TYR A 90 4.34 8.93 11.21
N LYS A 91 3.57 10.02 11.07
CA LYS A 91 3.07 10.50 9.77
C LYS A 91 2.33 9.43 8.96
N ILE A 92 1.53 8.63 9.66
CA ILE A 92 0.66 7.61 9.06
C ILE A 92 -0.79 8.10 9.19
N VAL A 93 -1.46 8.24 8.05
CA VAL A 93 -2.90 8.49 7.99
C VAL A 93 -3.63 7.16 7.99
N GLY A 94 -4.62 7.04 8.87
CA GLY A 94 -5.36 5.79 9.02
C GLY A 94 -6.08 5.38 7.75
N MET A 95 -6.10 4.09 7.51
CA MET A 95 -6.82 3.48 6.40
C MET A 95 -8.33 3.78 6.48
N ILE A 96 -8.93 4.07 5.34
CA ILE A 96 -10.39 4.16 5.17
C ILE A 96 -10.88 2.83 4.58
N SER A 97 -11.89 2.20 5.20
CA SER A 97 -12.40 0.89 4.75
C SER A 97 -13.03 0.92 3.37
N HIS A 98 -13.65 2.02 2.98
CA HIS A 98 -14.09 2.26 1.62
C HIS A 98 -12.86 2.58 0.78
N LEU A 99 -12.64 1.81 -0.27
CA LEU A 99 -11.52 2.04 -1.17
C LEU A 99 -11.76 3.34 -1.97
N GLY A 100 -10.68 4.07 -2.24
CA GLY A 100 -10.75 5.31 -3.02
C GLY A 100 -10.61 6.58 -2.19
N PRO A 101 -11.44 6.89 -1.17
CA PRO A 101 -11.43 8.18 -0.47
C PRO A 101 -10.06 8.62 0.08
N GLN A 102 -9.20 7.69 0.47
CA GLN A 102 -7.84 8.05 0.93
C GLN A 102 -7.00 8.74 -0.14
N LEU A 103 -7.30 8.55 -1.42
CA LEU A 103 -6.56 9.17 -2.52
C LEU A 103 -6.80 10.68 -2.52
N GLY A 104 -8.06 11.12 -2.39
CA GLY A 104 -8.40 12.54 -2.24
C GLY A 104 -7.87 13.15 -0.93
N VAL A 105 -7.78 12.35 0.15
CA VAL A 105 -7.12 12.82 1.40
C VAL A 105 -5.63 13.05 1.16
N ALA A 106 -4.97 12.18 0.38
CA ALA A 106 -3.57 12.37 0.01
C ALA A 106 -3.36 13.64 -0.83
N ASP A 107 -4.28 13.96 -1.75
CA ASP A 107 -4.26 15.21 -2.50
C ASP A 107 -4.33 16.42 -1.57
N GLY A 108 -5.20 16.40 -0.57
CA GLY A 108 -5.30 17.47 0.41
C GLY A 108 -4.00 17.69 1.21
N ILE A 109 -3.32 16.59 1.59
CA ILE A 109 -2.02 16.65 2.27
C ILE A 109 -0.94 17.20 1.30
N ALA A 110 -0.89 16.70 0.09
CA ALA A 110 0.05 17.14 -0.94
C ALA A 110 -0.16 18.63 -1.30
N LEU A 111 -1.41 19.07 -1.36
CA LEU A 111 -1.74 20.50 -1.54
C LEU A 111 -1.21 21.34 -0.38
N ALA A 112 -1.39 20.88 0.86
CA ALA A 112 -0.86 21.59 2.02
C ALA A 112 0.68 21.67 1.97
N ASN A 113 1.36 20.58 1.60
CA ASN A 113 2.81 20.56 1.42
C ASN A 113 3.27 21.56 0.34
N LYS A 114 2.57 21.60 -0.79
CA LYS A 114 2.85 22.53 -1.88
C LYS A 114 2.65 23.99 -1.45
N LEU A 115 1.54 24.31 -0.78
CA LEU A 115 1.25 25.67 -0.31
C LEU A 115 2.21 26.14 0.78
N GLN A 116 2.74 25.24 1.58
CA GLN A 116 3.74 25.52 2.61
C GLN A 116 5.18 25.55 2.07
N GLU A 117 5.38 25.16 0.81
CA GLU A 117 6.70 25.07 0.17
C GLU A 117 7.71 24.25 1.00
N ASN A 118 7.24 23.23 1.73
CA ASN A 118 8.06 22.46 2.68
C ASN A 118 8.90 21.34 2.01
N GLY A 119 8.75 21.13 0.71
CA GLY A 119 9.48 20.12 -0.06
C GLY A 119 9.12 18.68 0.29
N GLN A 120 8.04 18.45 1.04
CA GLN A 120 7.57 17.11 1.38
C GLN A 120 6.67 16.55 0.30
N ILE A 121 6.73 15.23 0.11
CA ILE A 121 5.81 14.50 -0.76
C ILE A 121 4.85 13.64 0.06
N THR A 122 3.80 13.16 -0.58
CA THR A 122 2.81 12.26 0.03
C THR A 122 2.77 10.95 -0.75
N ALA A 123 2.76 9.81 -0.07
CA ALA A 123 2.57 8.51 -0.68
C ALA A 123 1.24 7.89 -0.24
N VAL A 124 0.46 7.40 -1.20
CA VAL A 124 -0.82 6.76 -0.93
C VAL A 124 -0.93 5.43 -1.67
N PHE A 125 -1.41 4.41 -0.96
CA PHE A 125 -1.58 3.07 -1.49
C PHE A 125 -3.03 2.80 -1.90
N THR A 126 -3.20 2.07 -2.99
CA THR A 126 -4.47 1.45 -3.37
C THR A 126 -4.19 0.09 -4.02
N GLY A 127 -5.20 -0.77 -4.12
CA GLY A 127 -5.13 -2.01 -4.90
C GLY A 127 -5.70 -1.79 -6.30
N GLU A 128 -5.44 -2.73 -7.23
CA GLU A 128 -5.96 -2.67 -8.59
C GLU A 128 -7.51 -2.62 -8.63
N GLY A 129 -8.18 -3.33 -7.71
CA GLY A 129 -9.65 -3.26 -7.59
C GLY A 129 -10.15 -1.85 -7.24
N GLY A 130 -9.42 -1.13 -6.38
CA GLY A 130 -9.73 0.25 -6.01
C GLY A 130 -9.59 1.25 -7.15
N THR A 131 -8.87 0.91 -8.20
CA THR A 131 -8.72 1.78 -9.38
C THR A 131 -9.96 1.88 -10.26
N SER A 132 -11.00 1.11 -9.96
CA SER A 132 -12.30 1.18 -10.64
C SER A 132 -13.31 2.07 -9.90
N GLU A 133 -12.96 2.56 -8.71
CA GLU A 133 -13.80 3.49 -7.95
C GLU A 133 -13.71 4.91 -8.54
N GLY A 134 -14.81 5.69 -8.43
CA GLY A 134 -14.86 7.08 -8.91
C GLY A 134 -13.78 7.94 -8.26
N ASP A 135 -13.58 7.80 -6.95
CA ASP A 135 -12.59 8.54 -6.17
C ASP A 135 -11.15 8.43 -6.73
N PHE A 136 -10.80 7.26 -7.32
CA PHE A 136 -9.51 7.09 -7.98
C PHE A 136 -9.34 8.07 -9.14
N HIS A 137 -10.35 8.14 -10.02
CA HIS A 137 -10.32 8.99 -11.20
C HIS A 137 -10.35 10.48 -10.83
N GLU A 138 -11.14 10.84 -9.83
CA GLU A 138 -11.27 12.21 -9.33
C GLU A 138 -9.95 12.68 -8.70
N ALA A 139 -9.34 11.87 -7.82
CA ALA A 139 -8.07 12.21 -7.19
C ALA A 139 -6.94 12.39 -8.21
N LEU A 140 -6.76 11.45 -9.14
CA LEU A 140 -5.72 11.57 -10.16
C LEU A 140 -5.89 12.84 -11.01
N ASN A 141 -7.14 13.16 -11.37
CA ASN A 141 -7.41 14.37 -12.14
C ASN A 141 -7.10 15.64 -11.35
N VAL A 142 -7.51 15.73 -10.09
CA VAL A 142 -7.22 16.88 -9.22
C VAL A 142 -5.73 17.04 -9.01
N ALA A 143 -5.03 15.95 -8.70
CA ALA A 143 -3.58 15.96 -8.50
C ALA A 143 -2.85 16.46 -9.75
N ALA A 144 -3.26 16.00 -10.93
CA ALA A 144 -2.68 16.43 -12.21
C ALA A 144 -2.92 17.92 -12.50
N VAL A 145 -4.16 18.40 -12.31
CA VAL A 145 -4.52 19.81 -12.58
C VAL A 145 -3.77 20.77 -11.65
N TRP A 146 -3.50 20.34 -10.42
CA TRP A 146 -2.86 21.19 -9.41
C TRP A 146 -1.36 20.90 -9.21
N ASP A 147 -0.76 20.03 -10.01
CA ASP A 147 0.65 19.62 -9.89
C ASP A 147 1.00 19.24 -8.44
N LEU A 148 0.26 18.33 -7.84
CA LEU A 148 0.44 17.95 -6.44
C LEU A 148 1.61 16.98 -6.28
N PRO A 149 2.49 17.16 -5.26
CA PRO A 149 3.60 16.24 -4.99
C PRO A 149 3.11 14.97 -4.30
N VAL A 150 2.42 14.09 -5.04
CA VAL A 150 1.85 12.84 -4.54
C VAL A 150 2.24 11.67 -5.42
N ILE A 151 2.57 10.53 -4.81
CA ILE A 151 2.77 9.26 -5.49
C ILE A 151 1.59 8.34 -5.17
N PHE A 152 0.78 8.02 -6.17
CA PHE A 152 -0.28 7.02 -6.12
C PHE A 152 0.32 5.65 -6.41
N ILE A 153 0.36 4.77 -5.41
CA ILE A 153 0.96 3.43 -5.50
C ILE A 153 -0.16 2.42 -5.64
N VAL A 154 -0.21 1.75 -6.79
CA VAL A 154 -1.17 0.68 -7.06
C VAL A 154 -0.48 -0.67 -6.84
N GLU A 155 -0.90 -1.39 -5.81
CA GLU A 155 -0.49 -2.78 -5.60
C GLU A 155 -1.35 -3.70 -6.49
N ASN A 156 -0.85 -3.97 -7.71
CA ASN A 156 -1.55 -4.84 -8.65
C ASN A 156 -1.20 -6.31 -8.38
N ASN A 157 -2.05 -6.97 -7.61
CA ASN A 157 -1.90 -8.39 -7.28
C ASN A 157 -2.76 -9.32 -8.15
N GLY A 158 -3.39 -8.79 -9.19
CA GLY A 158 -4.18 -9.54 -10.17
C GLY A 158 -5.62 -9.82 -9.75
N TYR A 159 -6.05 -9.50 -8.51
CA TYR A 159 -7.37 -9.88 -8.01
C TYR A 159 -7.99 -8.83 -7.09
N GLY A 160 -9.08 -8.19 -7.53
CA GLY A 160 -9.98 -7.44 -6.65
C GLY A 160 -10.93 -8.41 -5.95
N LEU A 161 -10.74 -8.68 -4.65
CA LEU A 161 -11.38 -9.81 -3.96
C LEU A 161 -11.05 -11.14 -4.64
N SER A 162 -12.00 -11.70 -5.39
CA SER A 162 -11.86 -12.92 -6.20
C SER A 162 -11.99 -12.65 -7.70
N THR A 163 -12.20 -11.39 -8.11
CA THR A 163 -12.37 -11.00 -9.50
C THR A 163 -11.00 -10.73 -10.14
N PRO A 164 -10.60 -11.46 -11.18
CA PRO A 164 -9.32 -11.24 -11.84
C PRO A 164 -9.32 -9.89 -12.60
N THR A 165 -8.14 -9.31 -12.79
CA THR A 165 -8.00 -8.02 -13.49
C THR A 165 -8.56 -8.02 -14.91
N SER A 166 -8.52 -9.16 -15.60
CA SER A 166 -9.12 -9.34 -16.94
C SER A 166 -10.63 -9.09 -17.00
N GLU A 167 -11.32 -9.21 -15.86
CA GLU A 167 -12.75 -8.94 -15.72
C GLU A 167 -13.03 -7.54 -15.13
N GLN A 168 -12.01 -6.82 -14.69
CA GLN A 168 -12.15 -5.50 -14.06
C GLN A 168 -11.91 -4.36 -15.03
N PHE A 169 -10.92 -4.46 -15.93
CA PHE A 169 -10.55 -3.40 -16.86
C PHE A 169 -9.93 -3.95 -18.15
N ARG A 170 -9.91 -3.10 -19.19
CA ARG A 170 -9.42 -3.47 -20.52
C ARG A 170 -8.01 -2.98 -20.84
N CYS A 171 -7.49 -2.01 -20.07
CA CYS A 171 -6.11 -1.57 -20.27
C CYS A 171 -5.14 -2.69 -19.87
N GLU A 172 -4.04 -2.79 -20.58
CA GLU A 172 -2.99 -3.79 -20.33
C GLU A 172 -2.30 -3.54 -18.99
N GLN A 173 -2.06 -2.26 -18.68
CA GLN A 173 -1.45 -1.80 -17.43
C GLN A 173 -2.28 -0.64 -16.87
N ILE A 174 -2.44 -0.60 -15.55
CA ILE A 174 -3.15 0.50 -14.88
C ILE A 174 -2.36 1.82 -15.06
N ALA A 175 -1.03 1.75 -15.10
CA ALA A 175 -0.16 2.89 -15.39
C ALA A 175 -0.55 3.61 -16.70
N HIS A 176 -1.08 2.90 -17.70
CA HIS A 176 -1.56 3.52 -18.94
C HIS A 176 -2.68 4.54 -18.73
N ARG A 177 -3.44 4.44 -17.64
CA ARG A 177 -4.48 5.42 -17.29
C ARG A 177 -3.90 6.80 -16.96
N GLY A 178 -2.66 6.86 -16.46
CA GLY A 178 -1.97 8.13 -16.18
C GLY A 178 -1.91 9.06 -17.38
N LYS A 179 -1.76 8.50 -18.59
CA LYS A 179 -1.75 9.28 -19.84
C LYS A 179 -3.05 10.07 -20.06
N GLY A 180 -4.19 9.51 -19.62
CA GLY A 180 -5.50 10.17 -19.73
C GLY A 180 -5.61 11.43 -18.88
N TYR A 181 -4.80 11.56 -17.83
CA TYR A 181 -4.73 12.72 -16.93
C TYR A 181 -3.51 13.61 -17.19
N GLY A 182 -2.67 13.26 -18.16
CA GLY A 182 -1.41 13.96 -18.41
C GLY A 182 -0.34 13.71 -17.34
N MET A 183 -0.45 12.60 -16.59
CA MET A 183 0.48 12.24 -15.52
C MET A 183 1.58 11.33 -16.03
N GLU A 184 2.76 11.45 -15.41
CA GLU A 184 3.77 10.41 -15.50
C GLU A 184 3.29 9.14 -14.78
N ALA A 185 3.56 7.99 -15.41
CA ALA A 185 3.17 6.71 -14.86
C ALA A 185 4.18 5.62 -15.20
N TYR A 186 4.40 4.71 -14.25
CA TYR A 186 5.39 3.63 -14.35
C TYR A 186 4.80 2.32 -13.87
N THR A 187 5.26 1.22 -14.46
CA THR A 187 5.00 -0.15 -13.97
C THR A 187 6.33 -0.78 -13.60
N ILE A 188 6.44 -1.29 -12.38
CA ILE A 188 7.66 -1.89 -11.82
C ILE A 188 7.39 -3.28 -11.21
N ASP A 189 8.46 -4.05 -10.98
CA ASP A 189 8.37 -5.27 -10.19
C ASP A 189 8.21 -4.94 -8.69
N GLY A 190 6.98 -5.10 -8.20
CA GLY A 190 6.62 -4.87 -6.80
C GLY A 190 7.20 -5.91 -5.82
N ASN A 191 7.76 -7.04 -6.31
CA ASN A 191 8.42 -8.02 -5.46
C ASN A 191 9.93 -7.77 -5.30
N ASN A 192 10.49 -6.87 -6.12
CA ASN A 192 11.88 -6.44 -5.99
C ASN A 192 11.98 -5.21 -5.07
N VAL A 193 12.34 -5.41 -3.80
CA VAL A 193 12.41 -4.33 -2.81
C VAL A 193 13.41 -3.24 -3.18
N LEU A 194 14.51 -3.58 -3.86
CA LEU A 194 15.52 -2.60 -4.29
C LEU A 194 15.01 -1.75 -5.45
N GLU A 195 14.28 -2.33 -6.39
CA GLU A 195 13.65 -1.59 -7.47
C GLU A 195 12.61 -0.62 -6.93
N VAL A 196 11.73 -1.08 -6.02
CA VAL A 196 10.75 -0.24 -5.35
C VAL A 196 11.43 0.93 -4.61
N TYR A 197 12.44 0.62 -3.79
CA TYR A 197 13.18 1.64 -3.04
C TYR A 197 13.83 2.68 -3.95
N ASN A 198 14.59 2.23 -4.95
CA ASN A 198 15.32 3.12 -5.85
C ASN A 198 14.37 3.99 -6.68
N THR A 199 13.26 3.42 -7.15
CA THR A 199 12.24 4.17 -7.90
C THR A 199 11.63 5.27 -7.03
N ILE A 200 11.19 4.94 -5.82
CA ILE A 200 10.60 5.94 -4.90
C ILE A 200 11.63 6.99 -4.49
N ALA A 201 12.86 6.60 -4.17
CA ALA A 201 13.91 7.55 -3.80
C ALA A 201 14.22 8.53 -4.93
N SER A 202 14.32 8.05 -6.16
CA SER A 202 14.54 8.90 -7.35
C SER A 202 13.36 9.84 -7.61
N LEU A 203 12.14 9.32 -7.62
CA LEU A 203 10.93 10.12 -7.81
C LEU A 203 10.79 11.18 -6.73
N ARG A 204 11.06 10.83 -5.48
CA ARG A 204 10.99 11.74 -4.34
C ARG A 204 11.94 12.94 -4.51
N GLU A 205 13.20 12.69 -4.88
CA GLU A 205 14.19 13.76 -5.10
C GLU A 205 13.83 14.67 -6.29
N ASP A 206 13.17 14.12 -7.31
CA ASP A 206 12.69 14.90 -8.44
C ASP A 206 11.42 15.70 -8.07
N LEU A 207 10.46 15.11 -7.39
CA LEU A 207 9.22 15.76 -6.97
C LEU A 207 9.41 16.91 -5.99
N LYS A 208 10.49 16.92 -5.22
CA LYS A 208 10.87 18.06 -4.39
C LYS A 208 11.21 19.29 -5.22
N LYS A 209 11.76 19.10 -6.41
CA LYS A 209 12.18 20.18 -7.32
C LYS A 209 11.08 20.55 -8.31
N ASN A 210 10.36 19.53 -8.76
CA ASN A 210 9.34 19.60 -9.80
C ASN A 210 8.05 18.95 -9.29
N PRO A 211 7.26 19.61 -8.42
CA PRO A 211 6.05 19.05 -7.85
C PRO A 211 5.06 18.64 -8.95
N ARG A 212 4.63 17.39 -8.95
CA ARG A 212 3.62 16.83 -9.83
C ARG A 212 3.18 15.45 -9.32
N PRO A 213 2.03 14.91 -9.74
CA PRO A 213 1.64 13.57 -9.32
C PRO A 213 2.30 12.48 -10.17
N ILE A 214 2.51 11.34 -9.54
CA ILE A 214 3.01 10.12 -10.20
C ILE A 214 2.03 8.97 -9.96
N LEU A 215 1.72 8.20 -10.99
CA LEU A 215 1.02 6.91 -10.87
C LEU A 215 2.02 5.77 -10.98
N LEU A 216 2.24 5.04 -9.90
CA LEU A 216 3.17 3.92 -9.83
C LEU A 216 2.41 2.60 -9.66
N GLU A 217 2.42 1.76 -10.69
CA GLU A 217 1.88 0.41 -10.64
C GLU A 217 2.98 -0.57 -10.23
N CYS A 218 2.79 -1.26 -9.11
CA CYS A 218 3.69 -2.28 -8.59
C CYS A 218 3.08 -3.65 -8.83
N MET A 219 3.66 -4.42 -9.77
CA MET A 219 3.21 -5.77 -10.07
C MET A 219 3.63 -6.71 -8.94
N THR A 220 2.66 -7.39 -8.39
CA THR A 220 2.87 -8.27 -7.22
C THR A 220 1.85 -9.39 -7.19
N PHE A 221 1.84 -10.19 -6.14
CA PHE A 221 0.85 -11.23 -5.96
C PHE A 221 0.53 -11.46 -4.48
N ARG A 222 -0.75 -11.70 -4.21
CA ARG A 222 -1.23 -12.02 -2.87
C ARG A 222 -1.20 -13.53 -2.65
N MET A 223 -0.25 -14.03 -1.86
CA MET A 223 -0.09 -15.46 -1.57
C MET A 223 -1.15 -16.04 -0.64
N ARG A 224 -2.05 -15.22 -0.12
CA ARG A 224 -3.15 -15.60 0.77
C ARG A 224 -4.49 -15.15 0.20
N GLY A 225 -5.59 -15.60 0.81
CA GLY A 225 -6.91 -15.11 0.45
C GLY A 225 -7.07 -13.59 0.63
N HIS A 226 -8.11 -13.01 0.07
CA HIS A 226 -8.41 -11.58 0.28
C HIS A 226 -8.47 -11.25 1.77
N GLU A 227 -9.19 -12.03 2.52
CA GLU A 227 -9.12 -12.18 3.97
C GLU A 227 -8.72 -13.63 4.27
N GLU A 228 -8.06 -13.91 5.37
CA GLU A 228 -7.58 -15.26 5.70
C GLU A 228 -8.71 -16.32 5.70
N ALA A 229 -9.93 -15.93 6.07
CA ALA A 229 -11.09 -16.81 6.03
C ALA A 229 -11.60 -17.11 4.62
N SER A 230 -11.26 -16.29 3.61
CA SER A 230 -11.76 -16.47 2.23
C SER A 230 -11.09 -17.62 1.48
N GLY A 231 -9.85 -17.98 1.85
CA GLY A 231 -9.05 -18.96 1.13
C GLY A 231 -8.64 -18.50 -0.28
N THR A 232 -8.07 -19.41 -1.06
CA THR A 232 -7.49 -19.13 -2.39
C THR A 232 -8.06 -20.05 -3.49
N LYS A 233 -9.21 -20.67 -3.28
CA LYS A 233 -9.77 -21.66 -4.23
C LYS A 233 -10.07 -21.11 -5.63
N TYR A 234 -10.22 -19.79 -5.76
CA TYR A 234 -10.47 -19.10 -7.03
C TYR A 234 -9.19 -18.81 -7.81
N VAL A 235 -8.03 -19.05 -7.23
CA VAL A 235 -6.72 -18.83 -7.87
C VAL A 235 -6.22 -20.16 -8.44
N PRO A 236 -5.82 -20.22 -9.72
CA PRO A 236 -5.18 -21.41 -10.29
C PRO A 236 -3.89 -21.78 -9.54
N GLN A 237 -3.68 -23.07 -9.31
CA GLN A 237 -2.51 -23.54 -8.55
C GLN A 237 -1.20 -23.21 -9.28
N GLU A 238 -1.18 -23.29 -10.60
CA GLU A 238 -0.01 -22.96 -11.42
C GLU A 238 0.44 -21.51 -11.22
N LEU A 239 -0.52 -20.59 -11.06
CA LEU A 239 -0.24 -19.18 -10.79
C LEU A 239 0.34 -18.99 -9.38
N MET A 240 -0.19 -19.73 -8.38
CA MET A 240 0.36 -19.73 -7.02
C MET A 240 1.80 -20.24 -7.02
N ASP A 241 2.09 -21.32 -7.75
CA ASP A 241 3.40 -21.93 -7.83
C ASP A 241 4.41 -21.02 -8.59
N GLU A 242 3.96 -20.29 -9.60
CA GLU A 242 4.76 -19.30 -10.30
C GLU A 242 5.19 -18.17 -9.37
N TRP A 243 4.23 -17.58 -8.64
CA TRP A 243 4.50 -16.45 -7.76
C TRP A 243 5.24 -16.86 -6.48
N ALA A 244 5.11 -18.10 -6.03
CA ALA A 244 5.93 -18.61 -4.94
C ALA A 244 7.44 -18.53 -5.23
N LYS A 245 7.85 -18.68 -6.51
CA LYS A 245 9.25 -18.53 -6.95
C LYS A 245 9.72 -17.06 -6.97
N LYS A 246 8.78 -16.12 -6.86
CA LYS A 246 9.03 -14.68 -6.84
C LYS A 246 8.82 -14.09 -5.44
N ASP A 247 8.91 -14.93 -4.38
CA ASP A 247 8.74 -14.46 -3.00
C ASP A 247 9.76 -13.33 -2.70
N PRO A 248 9.29 -12.14 -2.26
CA PRO A 248 10.16 -10.98 -2.10
C PRO A 248 11.22 -11.15 -1.01
N LEU A 249 10.98 -12.00 0.01
CA LEU A 249 11.95 -12.25 1.06
C LEU A 249 13.03 -13.23 0.61
N GLU A 250 12.60 -14.39 0.06
CA GLU A 250 13.53 -15.43 -0.39
C GLU A 250 14.46 -14.90 -1.49
N ASN A 251 13.92 -14.12 -2.43
CA ASN A 251 14.72 -13.52 -3.48
C ASN A 251 15.71 -12.47 -2.96
N PHE A 252 15.31 -11.66 -1.98
CA PHE A 252 16.20 -10.67 -1.38
C PHE A 252 17.28 -11.30 -0.47
N GLU A 253 17.00 -12.43 0.18
CA GLU A 253 18.00 -13.16 0.97
C GLU A 253 19.09 -13.80 0.11
N GLN A 254 18.79 -14.08 -1.16
CA GLN A 254 19.77 -14.63 -2.13
C GLN A 254 20.62 -13.56 -2.81
N TYR A 255 20.24 -12.31 -2.72
CA TYR A 255 20.95 -11.15 -3.27
C TYR A 255 22.13 -10.76 -2.40
#